data_d35a04d2ac78ed89a980a3cf19515f5d
#
_entry.id   d35a04d2ac78ed89a980a3cf19515f5d
#
_cell.length_a   1.000
_cell.length_b   1.000
_cell.length_c   1.000
_cell.angle_alpha   90.00
_cell.angle_beta   90.00
_cell.angle_gamma   90.00
#
_symmetry.space_group_name_H-M   'P 1'
#
loop_
_entity.id
_entity.type
_entity.pdbx_description
1 polymer ?
#
loop_
_entity_poly.entity_id
_entity_poly.type
_entity_poly.pdbx_seq_one_letter_code
_entity_poly.pdbx_strand_id
1 'polypeptide(L)'
;YAEICRKYNIAVICDEIHADFVFKGHKHIPFASVSKDAADRSVTCTAPSKTFNIAGLQTSNILIPNESIRNKFKAVLDSFGYERPNVMGIIAAEAAYRGGEEWLAAVWEYIENNLAFTKKFLAGRLPKMKLIEPEGTYLLWIDCNAYDITDKELENKLLYDAKLWLDMGSMFGPEGNKFFRFNIACPKSCLLYTSDAAD
;
A
#
# COMPACT_ATOMS: atom_id res chain seq x y z
N TYR A 1 -17.08 -6.69 -7.92
CA TYR A 1 -16.63 -7.69 -6.92
C TYR A 1 -17.78 -8.08 -5.98
N ALA A 2 -18.52 -7.14 -5.35
CA ALA A 2 -19.57 -7.44 -4.36
C ALA A 2 -20.64 -8.42 -4.87
N GLU A 3 -21.10 -8.27 -6.13
CA GLU A 3 -22.07 -9.20 -6.74
C GLU A 3 -21.52 -10.62 -6.92
N ILE A 4 -20.25 -10.74 -7.29
CA ILE A 4 -19.58 -12.04 -7.42
C ILE A 4 -19.47 -12.70 -6.05
N CYS A 5 -19.03 -11.96 -5.03
CA CYS A 5 -18.92 -12.46 -3.67
C CYS A 5 -20.28 -12.92 -3.12
N ARG A 6 -21.33 -12.16 -3.41
CA ARG A 6 -22.71 -12.54 -3.06
C ARG A 6 -23.15 -13.83 -3.77
N LYS A 7 -22.95 -13.89 -5.10
CA LYS A 7 -23.34 -15.04 -5.93
C LYS A 7 -22.69 -16.35 -5.46
N TYR A 8 -21.44 -16.31 -5.07
CA TYR A 8 -20.66 -17.49 -4.68
C TYR A 8 -20.51 -17.65 -3.17
N ASN A 9 -21.21 -16.85 -2.37
CA ASN A 9 -21.15 -16.86 -0.91
C ASN A 9 -19.71 -16.75 -0.35
N ILE A 10 -18.94 -15.81 -0.88
CA ILE A 10 -17.55 -15.58 -0.50
C ILE A 10 -17.49 -14.56 0.63
N ALA A 11 -16.76 -14.87 1.71
CA ALA A 11 -16.35 -13.89 2.71
C ALA A 11 -15.15 -13.11 2.19
N VAL A 12 -15.10 -11.79 2.46
CA VAL A 12 -14.08 -10.88 1.93
C VAL A 12 -13.28 -10.27 3.06
N ILE A 13 -11.96 -10.43 3.01
CA ILE A 13 -11.04 -9.69 3.86
C ILE A 13 -10.55 -8.49 3.03
N CYS A 14 -10.87 -7.28 3.49
CA CYS A 14 -10.52 -6.03 2.84
C CYS A 14 -9.34 -5.40 3.59
N ASP A 15 -8.16 -5.47 3.02
CA ASP A 15 -7.01 -4.74 3.54
C ASP A 15 -7.05 -3.31 2.97
N GLU A 16 -7.53 -2.38 3.80
CA GLU A 16 -7.70 -0.97 3.45
C GLU A 16 -6.66 -0.08 4.15
N ILE A 17 -5.50 -0.64 4.47
CA ILE A 17 -4.42 0.05 5.22
C ILE A 17 -3.86 1.27 4.47
N HIS A 18 -4.02 1.36 3.15
CA HIS A 18 -3.61 2.48 2.32
C HIS A 18 -4.75 3.43 1.92
N ALA A 19 -5.94 3.29 2.51
CA ALA A 19 -7.15 4.04 2.14
C ALA A 19 -7.00 5.57 2.22
N ASP A 20 -6.12 6.07 3.08
CA ASP A 20 -5.90 7.51 3.27
C ASP A 20 -5.04 8.15 2.17
N PHE A 21 -4.36 7.34 1.36
CA PHE A 21 -3.46 7.81 0.31
C PHE A 21 -4.13 7.73 -1.06
N VAL A 22 -4.89 8.76 -1.44
CA VAL A 22 -5.63 8.81 -2.70
C VAL A 22 -5.28 10.08 -3.45
N PHE A 23 -4.82 9.96 -4.71
CA PHE A 23 -4.45 11.10 -5.52
C PHE A 23 -5.66 11.91 -5.96
N LYS A 24 -5.44 13.21 -6.23
CA LYS A 24 -6.49 14.14 -6.63
C LYS A 24 -7.25 13.62 -7.85
N GLY A 25 -8.58 13.65 -7.76
CA GLY A 25 -9.49 13.16 -8.82
C GLY A 25 -9.95 11.72 -8.61
N HIS A 26 -9.39 11.00 -7.65
CA HIS A 26 -9.78 9.64 -7.28
C HIS A 26 -10.43 9.60 -5.90
N LYS A 27 -11.09 8.51 -5.56
CA LYS A 27 -11.74 8.30 -4.27
C LYS A 27 -11.65 6.84 -3.86
N HIS A 28 -11.18 6.58 -2.65
CA HIS A 28 -11.31 5.26 -2.04
C HIS A 28 -12.78 4.97 -1.71
N ILE A 29 -13.25 3.79 -2.05
CA ILE A 29 -14.59 3.30 -1.72
C ILE A 29 -14.41 2.06 -0.85
N PRO A 30 -14.64 2.15 0.47
CA PRO A 30 -14.57 0.99 1.35
C PRO A 30 -15.52 -0.10 0.87
N PHE A 31 -15.04 -1.34 0.78
CA PHE A 31 -15.86 -2.46 0.27
C PHE A 31 -17.17 -2.63 1.08
N ALA A 32 -17.09 -2.50 2.41
CA ALA A 32 -18.24 -2.60 3.30
C ALA A 32 -19.30 -1.51 3.05
N SER A 33 -18.94 -0.38 2.40
CA SER A 33 -19.86 0.73 2.13
C SER A 33 -20.71 0.53 0.88
N VAL A 34 -20.38 -0.45 0.04
CA VAL A 34 -21.03 -0.67 -1.27
C VAL A 34 -22.48 -1.15 -1.10
N SER A 35 -22.74 -2.02 -0.12
CA SER A 35 -24.08 -2.51 0.19
C SER A 35 -24.11 -3.16 1.58
N LYS A 36 -25.33 -3.35 2.13
CA LYS A 36 -25.52 -4.10 3.38
C LYS A 36 -24.97 -5.54 3.28
N ASP A 37 -25.18 -6.22 2.15
CA ASP A 37 -24.65 -7.56 1.90
C ASP A 37 -23.12 -7.57 1.84
N ALA A 38 -22.50 -6.56 1.23
CA ALA A 38 -21.05 -6.41 1.22
C ALA A 38 -20.48 -6.20 2.64
N ALA A 39 -21.11 -5.36 3.44
CA ALA A 39 -20.75 -5.16 4.84
C ALA A 39 -20.88 -6.46 5.66
N ASP A 40 -21.98 -7.20 5.47
CA ASP A 40 -22.28 -8.41 6.25
C ASP A 40 -21.31 -9.58 5.97
N ARG A 41 -20.65 -9.59 4.80
CA ARG A 41 -19.66 -10.60 4.41
C ARG A 41 -18.22 -10.15 4.50
N SER A 42 -17.96 -8.92 4.97
CA SER A 42 -16.60 -8.36 5.00
C SER A 42 -15.97 -8.35 6.39
N VAL A 43 -14.65 -8.45 6.38
CA VAL A 43 -13.74 -8.10 7.46
C VAL A 43 -12.85 -6.99 6.94
N THR A 44 -13.04 -5.77 7.41
CA THR A 44 -12.25 -4.62 6.98
C THR A 44 -11.08 -4.39 7.93
N CYS A 45 -9.87 -4.37 7.40
CA CYS A 45 -8.64 -4.17 8.13
C CYS A 45 -8.08 -2.78 7.82
N THR A 46 -7.94 -1.94 8.83
CA THR A 46 -7.28 -0.63 8.74
C THR A 46 -6.21 -0.48 9.80
N ALA A 47 -5.30 0.46 9.65
CA ALA A 47 -4.32 0.77 10.67
C ALA A 47 -3.75 2.17 10.49
N PRO A 48 -3.36 2.86 11.58
CA PRO A 48 -2.65 4.14 11.48
C PRO A 48 -1.19 3.96 11.03
N SER A 49 -0.71 2.74 10.95
CA SER A 49 0.70 2.39 10.76
C SER A 49 1.31 2.92 9.46
N LYS A 50 0.57 2.88 8.35
CA LYS A 50 1.04 3.41 7.07
C LYS A 50 0.77 4.90 6.94
N THR A 51 -0.41 5.34 7.37
CA THR A 51 -0.83 6.74 7.33
C THR A 51 0.08 7.64 8.15
N PHE A 52 0.48 7.22 9.35
CA PHE A 52 1.25 8.00 10.30
C PHE A 52 2.66 7.45 10.58
N ASN A 53 3.14 6.50 9.77
CA ASN A 53 4.48 5.92 9.89
C ASN A 53 4.80 5.33 11.28
N ILE A 54 3.83 4.64 11.89
CA ILE A 54 3.96 4.02 13.22
C ILE A 54 3.84 2.49 13.20
N ALA A 55 4.30 1.85 12.13
CA ALA A 55 4.19 0.40 11.93
C ALA A 55 4.84 -0.43 13.05
N GLY A 56 5.94 0.07 13.65
CA GLY A 56 6.62 -0.59 14.76
C GLY A 56 5.77 -0.77 16.02
N LEU A 57 4.66 -0.04 16.15
CA LEU A 57 3.72 -0.15 17.27
C LEU A 57 2.65 -1.23 17.08
N GLN A 58 2.60 -1.87 15.92
CA GLN A 58 1.79 -3.07 15.62
C GLN A 58 0.32 -2.96 16.05
N THR A 59 -0.33 -1.84 15.76
CA THR A 59 -1.72 -1.59 16.10
C THR A 59 -2.56 -1.50 14.84
N SER A 60 -3.68 -2.22 14.81
CA SER A 60 -4.64 -2.23 13.70
C SER A 60 -6.08 -2.23 14.21
N ASN A 61 -7.01 -1.86 13.32
CA ASN A 61 -8.44 -1.88 13.56
C ASN A 61 -9.05 -2.95 12.65
N ILE A 62 -9.81 -3.87 13.24
CA ILE A 62 -10.52 -4.93 12.53
C ILE A 62 -12.02 -4.70 12.70
N LEU A 63 -12.68 -4.31 11.61
CA LEU A 63 -14.11 -4.01 11.61
C LEU A 63 -14.88 -5.18 11.01
N ILE A 64 -15.75 -5.79 11.81
CA ILE A 64 -16.54 -6.96 11.41
C ILE A 64 -18.02 -6.69 11.76
N PRO A 65 -18.84 -6.20 10.83
CA PRO A 65 -20.26 -5.94 11.08
C PRO A 65 -21.04 -7.20 11.44
N ASN A 66 -20.79 -8.31 10.75
CA ASN A 66 -21.46 -9.59 10.98
C ASN A 66 -21.09 -10.19 12.33
N GLU A 67 -22.10 -10.36 13.19
CA GLU A 67 -21.90 -10.85 14.57
C GLU A 67 -21.35 -12.28 14.61
N SER A 68 -21.82 -13.18 13.74
CA SER A 68 -21.33 -14.56 13.69
C SER A 68 -19.85 -14.64 13.32
N ILE A 69 -19.42 -13.87 12.29
CA ILE A 69 -18.01 -13.79 11.90
C ILE A 69 -17.19 -13.16 13.02
N ARG A 70 -17.67 -12.08 13.62
CA ARG A 70 -17.00 -11.38 14.71
C ARG A 70 -16.79 -12.27 15.93
N ASN A 71 -17.79 -13.07 16.30
CA ASN A 71 -17.68 -13.98 17.44
C ASN A 71 -16.66 -15.12 17.17
N LYS A 72 -16.63 -15.66 15.95
CA LYS A 72 -15.61 -16.64 15.55
C LYS A 72 -14.19 -16.03 15.60
N PHE A 73 -14.03 -14.82 15.09
CA PHE A 73 -12.77 -14.09 15.12
C PHE A 73 -12.28 -13.88 16.57
N LYS A 74 -13.17 -13.39 17.44
CA LYS A 74 -12.85 -13.23 18.87
C LYS A 74 -12.44 -14.53 19.53
N ALA A 75 -13.18 -15.61 19.32
CA ALA A 75 -12.84 -16.92 19.90
C ALA A 75 -11.43 -17.40 19.48
N VAL A 76 -11.03 -17.13 18.26
CA VAL A 76 -9.67 -17.45 17.79
C VAL A 76 -8.63 -16.57 18.48
N LEU A 77 -8.84 -15.25 18.56
CA LEU A 77 -7.94 -14.34 19.28
C LEU A 77 -7.76 -14.76 20.74
N ASP A 78 -8.86 -15.07 21.42
CA ASP A 78 -8.87 -15.52 22.81
C ASP A 78 -8.04 -16.80 22.97
N SER A 79 -8.15 -17.74 22.03
CA SER A 79 -7.40 -19.00 22.05
C SER A 79 -5.88 -18.84 21.93
N PHE A 80 -5.43 -17.75 21.29
CA PHE A 80 -4.01 -17.39 21.17
C PHE A 80 -3.52 -16.47 22.29
N GLY A 81 -4.39 -16.04 23.20
CA GLY A 81 -4.08 -15.05 24.23
C GLY A 81 -3.74 -13.65 23.68
N TYR A 82 -4.20 -13.34 22.46
CA TYR A 82 -3.92 -12.08 21.76
C TYR A 82 -5.04 -11.06 21.96
N GLU A 83 -5.49 -10.90 23.20
CA GLU A 83 -6.66 -10.05 23.52
C GLU A 83 -6.34 -8.57 23.66
N ARG A 84 -5.08 -8.24 23.90
CA ARG A 84 -4.69 -6.88 24.30
C ARG A 84 -3.58 -6.34 23.39
N PRO A 85 -3.85 -5.27 22.62
CA PRO A 85 -2.80 -4.56 21.91
C PRO A 85 -1.86 -3.88 22.92
N ASN A 86 -0.64 -3.55 22.50
CA ASN A 86 0.29 -2.84 23.36
C ASN A 86 -0.22 -1.41 23.68
N VAL A 87 0.02 -0.96 24.91
CA VAL A 87 -0.48 0.33 25.41
C VAL A 87 0.04 1.51 24.58
N MET A 88 1.31 1.48 24.17
CA MET A 88 1.90 2.56 23.38
C MET A 88 1.25 2.64 21.99
N GLY A 89 0.90 1.51 21.41
CA GLY A 89 0.18 1.46 20.14
C GLY A 89 -1.20 2.09 20.21
N ILE A 90 -1.95 1.85 21.29
CA ILE A 90 -3.28 2.47 21.51
C ILE A 90 -3.13 4.00 21.64
N ILE A 91 -2.21 4.47 22.49
CA ILE A 91 -2.00 5.91 22.74
C ILE A 91 -1.55 6.61 21.46
N ALA A 92 -0.60 6.01 20.72
CA ALA A 92 -0.12 6.57 19.46
C ALA A 92 -1.20 6.60 18.37
N ALA A 93 -2.01 5.55 18.26
CA ALA A 93 -3.12 5.52 17.33
C ALA A 93 -4.16 6.61 17.64
N GLU A 94 -4.52 6.78 18.90
CA GLU A 94 -5.44 7.83 19.33
C GLU A 94 -4.87 9.22 19.04
N ALA A 95 -3.62 9.49 19.38
CA ALA A 95 -2.95 10.77 19.12
C ALA A 95 -2.87 11.06 17.61
N ALA A 96 -2.51 10.07 16.80
CA ALA A 96 -2.43 10.17 15.35
C ALA A 96 -3.79 10.54 14.72
N TYR A 97 -4.84 9.80 15.07
CA TYR A 97 -6.19 10.07 14.52
C TYR A 97 -6.81 11.38 15.02
N ARG A 98 -6.47 11.84 16.24
CA ARG A 98 -7.01 13.09 16.77
C ARG A 98 -6.25 14.34 16.33
N GLY A 99 -4.95 14.24 16.12
CA GLY A 99 -4.10 15.42 15.91
C GLY A 99 -3.15 15.33 14.71
N GLY A 100 -3.21 14.26 13.90
CA GLY A 100 -2.27 14.01 12.81
C GLY A 100 -2.66 14.60 11.45
N GLU A 101 -3.78 15.32 11.34
CA GLU A 101 -4.31 15.79 10.04
C GLU A 101 -3.35 16.73 9.31
N GLU A 102 -2.80 17.73 9.98
CA GLU A 102 -1.85 18.67 9.37
C GLU A 102 -0.56 17.97 8.93
N TRP A 103 -0.06 17.04 9.75
CA TRP A 103 1.11 16.24 9.42
C TRP A 103 0.85 15.37 8.18
N LEU A 104 -0.30 14.70 8.13
CA LEU A 104 -0.70 13.86 6.99
C LEU A 104 -0.81 14.68 5.70
N ALA A 105 -1.43 15.86 5.77
CA ALA A 105 -1.55 16.75 4.63
C ALA A 105 -0.16 17.16 4.07
N ALA A 106 0.77 17.53 4.95
CA ALA A 106 2.13 17.90 4.57
C ALA A 106 2.91 16.71 3.96
N VAL A 107 2.78 15.52 4.54
CA VAL A 107 3.40 14.31 3.99
C VAL A 107 2.81 13.95 2.64
N TRP A 108 1.50 14.09 2.47
CA TRP A 108 0.85 13.78 1.21
C TRP A 108 1.29 14.73 0.09
N GLU A 109 1.34 16.03 0.35
CA GLU A 109 1.90 17.03 -0.58
C GLU A 109 3.35 16.67 -0.98
N TYR A 110 4.16 16.23 -0.01
CA TYR A 110 5.53 15.79 -0.27
C TYR A 110 5.58 14.57 -1.20
N ILE A 111 4.70 13.59 -0.99
CA ILE A 111 4.58 12.39 -1.84
C ILE A 111 4.11 12.76 -3.25
N GLU A 112 3.16 13.69 -3.41
CA GLU A 112 2.71 14.19 -4.72
C GLU A 112 3.87 14.86 -5.48
N ASN A 113 4.70 15.64 -4.79
CA ASN A 113 5.89 16.24 -5.38
C ASN A 113 6.93 15.18 -5.78
N ASN A 114 7.10 14.13 -5.00
CA ASN A 114 7.96 12.98 -5.34
C ASN A 114 7.43 12.23 -6.56
N LEU A 115 6.11 12.04 -6.68
CA LEU A 115 5.49 11.44 -7.86
C LEU A 115 5.75 12.27 -9.10
N ALA A 116 5.54 13.60 -9.03
CA ALA A 116 5.79 14.50 -10.14
C ALA A 116 7.26 14.48 -10.59
N PHE A 117 8.19 14.46 -9.64
CA PHE A 117 9.62 14.30 -9.91
C PHE A 117 9.90 12.96 -10.61
N THR A 118 9.39 11.85 -10.08
CA THR A 118 9.59 10.50 -10.65
C THR A 118 9.07 10.41 -12.08
N LYS A 119 7.87 10.93 -12.34
CA LYS A 119 7.31 11.01 -13.71
C LYS A 119 8.22 11.77 -14.68
N LYS A 120 8.70 12.94 -14.27
CA LYS A 120 9.60 13.75 -15.09
C LYS A 120 10.93 13.05 -15.35
N PHE A 121 11.49 12.41 -14.33
CA PHE A 121 12.74 11.68 -14.42
C PHE A 121 12.63 10.49 -15.40
N LEU A 122 11.62 9.64 -15.23
CA LEU A 122 11.39 8.49 -16.11
C LEU A 122 11.19 8.93 -17.57
N ALA A 123 10.37 9.94 -17.80
CA ALA A 123 10.13 10.44 -19.16
C ALA A 123 11.40 11.01 -19.83
N GLY A 124 12.28 11.67 -19.07
CA GLY A 124 13.47 12.30 -19.59
C GLY A 124 14.69 11.40 -19.70
N ARG A 125 14.87 10.47 -18.77
CA ARG A 125 16.09 9.66 -18.65
C ARG A 125 15.88 8.18 -19.00
N LEU A 126 14.72 7.65 -18.70
CA LEU A 126 14.38 6.22 -18.85
C LEU A 126 13.08 6.02 -19.64
N PRO A 127 12.96 6.53 -20.88
CA PRO A 127 11.68 6.57 -21.61
C PRO A 127 11.09 5.21 -21.95
N LYS A 128 11.87 4.12 -21.82
CA LYS A 128 11.39 2.74 -21.97
C LYS A 128 10.75 2.18 -20.68
N MET A 129 11.00 2.80 -19.52
CA MET A 129 10.29 2.46 -18.28
C MET A 129 8.96 3.19 -18.25
N LYS A 130 7.88 2.45 -18.07
CA LYS A 130 6.53 3.01 -18.05
C LYS A 130 5.98 2.97 -16.63
N LEU A 131 5.73 4.14 -16.07
CA LEU A 131 4.96 4.23 -14.83
C LEU A 131 3.50 3.89 -15.13
N ILE A 132 2.95 2.90 -14.42
CA ILE A 132 1.51 2.70 -14.37
C ILE A 132 0.92 3.83 -13.51
N GLU A 133 0.01 4.61 -14.06
CA GLU A 133 -0.54 5.79 -13.40
C GLU A 133 -1.23 5.40 -12.09
N PRO A 134 -0.73 5.88 -10.92
CA PRO A 134 -1.29 5.52 -9.64
C PRO A 134 -2.55 6.35 -9.34
N GLU A 135 -3.59 5.70 -8.84
CA GLU A 135 -4.79 6.36 -8.29
C GLU A 135 -4.66 6.63 -6.79
N GLY A 136 -3.74 5.95 -6.13
CA GLY A 136 -3.45 6.07 -4.70
C GLY A 136 -2.17 5.38 -4.30
N THR A 137 -1.88 5.39 -3.01
CA THR A 137 -0.66 4.89 -2.38
C THR A 137 0.63 5.58 -2.84
N TYR A 138 1.70 5.37 -2.10
CA TYR A 138 3.05 5.84 -2.42
C TYR A 138 3.94 4.74 -3.02
N LEU A 139 3.33 3.63 -3.44
CA LEU A 139 4.00 2.48 -4.03
C LEU A 139 3.73 2.49 -5.54
N LEU A 140 4.70 2.93 -6.30
CA LEU A 140 4.60 3.01 -7.74
C LEU A 140 4.85 1.65 -8.40
N TRP A 141 4.18 1.38 -9.51
CA TRP A 141 4.36 0.17 -10.31
C TRP A 141 5.00 0.55 -11.64
N ILE A 142 6.22 0.05 -11.89
CA ILE A 142 7.02 0.42 -13.05
C ILE A 142 7.13 -0.78 -14.00
N ASP A 143 6.72 -0.59 -15.22
CA ASP A 143 6.78 -1.56 -16.32
C ASP A 143 8.09 -1.41 -17.11
N CYS A 144 8.87 -2.46 -17.19
CA CYS A 144 10.13 -2.56 -17.93
C CYS A 144 10.04 -3.51 -19.14
N ASN A 145 8.85 -3.92 -19.58
CA ASN A 145 8.69 -4.86 -20.67
C ASN A 145 9.27 -4.40 -22.02
N ALA A 146 9.46 -3.09 -22.20
CA ALA A 146 10.10 -2.53 -23.39
C ALA A 146 11.63 -2.77 -23.47
N TYR A 147 12.24 -3.31 -22.40
CA TYR A 147 13.63 -3.75 -22.44
C TYR A 147 13.72 -5.22 -22.83
N ASP A 148 14.69 -5.54 -23.71
CA ASP A 148 14.97 -6.92 -24.13
C ASP A 148 15.91 -7.60 -23.12
N ILE A 149 15.42 -7.78 -21.91
CA ILE A 149 16.10 -8.45 -20.79
C ILE A 149 15.12 -9.36 -20.05
N THR A 150 15.63 -10.36 -19.36
CA THR A 150 14.84 -11.21 -18.48
C THR A 150 14.54 -10.50 -17.14
N ASP A 151 13.56 -11.02 -16.37
CA ASP A 151 13.25 -10.54 -15.02
C ASP A 151 14.48 -10.62 -14.10
N LYS A 152 15.26 -11.70 -14.20
CA LYS A 152 16.49 -11.87 -13.40
C LYS A 152 17.59 -10.88 -13.78
N GLU A 153 17.72 -10.56 -15.05
CA GLU A 153 18.67 -9.53 -15.49
C GLU A 153 18.25 -8.15 -15.03
N LEU A 154 16.94 -7.84 -15.05
CA LEU A 154 16.40 -6.60 -14.49
C LEU A 154 16.71 -6.51 -13.00
N GLU A 155 16.43 -7.55 -12.22
CA GLU A 155 16.74 -7.61 -10.78
C GLU A 155 18.23 -7.37 -10.53
N ASN A 156 19.11 -8.06 -11.26
CA ASN A 156 20.55 -7.91 -11.11
C ASN A 156 21.03 -6.50 -11.43
N LYS A 157 20.51 -5.87 -12.49
CA LYS A 157 20.84 -4.48 -12.84
C LYS A 157 20.36 -3.50 -11.76
N LEU A 158 19.16 -3.65 -11.25
CA LEU A 158 18.65 -2.82 -10.15
C LEU A 158 19.50 -3.01 -8.89
N LEU A 159 19.78 -4.25 -8.49
CA LEU A 159 20.48 -4.53 -7.24
C LEU A 159 21.97 -4.23 -7.29
N TYR A 160 22.66 -4.68 -8.35
CA TYR A 160 24.13 -4.65 -8.39
C TYR A 160 24.69 -3.44 -9.16
N ASP A 161 24.03 -2.99 -10.23
CA ASP A 161 24.50 -1.85 -10.99
C ASP A 161 23.96 -0.54 -10.38
N ALA A 162 22.63 -0.43 -10.24
CA ALA A 162 21.98 0.76 -9.69
C ALA A 162 21.96 0.82 -8.15
N LYS A 163 22.38 -0.24 -7.44
CA LYS A 163 22.36 -0.32 -5.96
C LYS A 163 20.97 -0.11 -5.34
N LEU A 164 19.93 -0.50 -6.05
CA LEU A 164 18.53 -0.37 -5.64
C LEU A 164 17.96 -1.73 -5.25
N TRP A 165 17.59 -1.88 -4.00
CA TRP A 165 16.87 -3.06 -3.54
C TRP A 165 15.37 -2.75 -3.56
N LEU A 166 14.70 -3.20 -4.61
CA LEU A 166 13.30 -2.97 -4.87
C LEU A 166 12.50 -4.29 -4.83
N ASP A 167 11.20 -4.19 -4.65
CA ASP A 167 10.32 -5.35 -4.73
C ASP A 167 10.06 -5.69 -6.21
N MET A 168 10.62 -6.80 -6.67
CA MET A 168 10.37 -7.29 -8.03
C MET A 168 8.92 -7.71 -8.20
N GLY A 169 8.34 -7.41 -9.36
CA GLY A 169 6.95 -7.71 -9.66
C GLY A 169 6.64 -9.20 -9.67
N SER A 170 7.60 -10.04 -10.02
CA SER A 170 7.50 -11.51 -9.96
C SER A 170 7.17 -12.06 -8.56
N MET A 171 7.47 -11.31 -7.47
CA MET A 171 7.04 -11.65 -6.10
C MET A 171 5.52 -11.65 -5.92
N PHE A 172 4.79 -10.94 -6.78
CA PHE A 172 3.33 -10.80 -6.73
C PHE A 172 2.59 -11.72 -7.71
N GLY A 173 3.33 -12.48 -8.51
CA GLY A 173 2.81 -13.43 -9.48
C GLY A 173 3.53 -13.35 -10.83
N PRO A 174 3.34 -14.34 -11.71
CA PRO A 174 4.05 -14.41 -13.00
C PRO A 174 3.73 -13.23 -13.93
N GLU A 175 2.55 -12.62 -13.80
CA GLU A 175 2.14 -11.45 -14.56
C GLU A 175 2.95 -10.20 -14.19
N GLY A 176 3.60 -10.20 -13.02
CA GLY A 176 4.50 -9.16 -12.57
C GLY A 176 5.93 -9.24 -13.11
N ASN A 177 6.25 -10.21 -13.95
CA ASN A 177 7.57 -10.30 -14.57
C ASN A 177 7.92 -9.04 -15.34
N LYS A 178 9.16 -8.56 -15.15
CA LYS A 178 9.68 -7.29 -15.69
C LYS A 178 8.97 -6.03 -15.17
N PHE A 179 8.32 -6.14 -14.02
CA PHE A 179 7.86 -5.00 -13.24
C PHE A 179 8.64 -4.91 -11.95
N PHE A 180 8.63 -3.73 -11.34
CA PHE A 180 9.06 -3.56 -9.96
C PHE A 180 8.21 -2.52 -9.24
N ARG A 181 8.11 -2.68 -7.91
CA ARG A 181 7.43 -1.75 -7.03
C ARG A 181 8.44 -0.76 -6.44
N PHE A 182 8.15 0.52 -6.59
CA PHE A 182 9.00 1.62 -6.15
C PHE A 182 8.32 2.47 -5.09
N ASN A 183 8.88 2.55 -3.90
CA ASN A 183 8.35 3.35 -2.79
C ASN A 183 8.90 4.78 -2.89
N ILE A 184 7.99 5.76 -3.02
CA ILE A 184 8.33 7.19 -3.09
C ILE A 184 8.08 7.96 -1.79
N ALA A 185 7.64 7.29 -0.71
CA ALA A 185 7.50 7.90 0.62
C ALA A 185 8.87 7.98 1.32
N CYS A 186 9.78 8.73 0.74
CA CYS A 186 11.14 8.93 1.24
C CYS A 186 11.59 10.38 0.99
N PRO A 187 12.66 10.85 1.65
CA PRO A 187 13.25 12.15 1.35
C PRO A 187 13.64 12.27 -0.12
N LYS A 188 13.48 13.45 -0.71
CA LYS A 188 13.82 13.71 -2.12
C LYS A 188 15.29 13.40 -2.44
N SER A 189 16.19 13.58 -1.47
CA SER A 189 17.59 13.18 -1.58
C SER A 189 17.76 11.68 -1.86
N CYS A 190 16.90 10.82 -1.29
CA CYS A 190 16.91 9.39 -1.60
C CYS A 190 16.48 9.12 -3.04
N LEU A 191 15.47 9.83 -3.55
CA LEU A 191 15.05 9.71 -4.95
C LEU A 191 16.15 10.20 -5.91
N LEU A 192 16.86 11.27 -5.57
CA LEU A 192 17.98 11.79 -6.35
C LEU A 192 19.15 10.80 -6.35
N TYR A 193 19.50 10.23 -5.22
CA TYR A 193 20.54 9.20 -5.14
C TYR A 193 20.23 7.99 -6.03
N THR A 194 18.96 7.55 -6.05
CA THR A 194 18.52 6.48 -6.96
C THR A 194 18.58 6.91 -8.43
N SER A 195 18.46 8.20 -8.73
CA SER A 195 18.55 8.73 -10.10
C SER A 195 20.00 8.79 -10.61
N ASP A 196 20.93 9.15 -9.73
CA ASP A 196 22.36 9.24 -10.09
C ASP A 196 23.01 7.86 -10.23
N ALA A 197 22.47 6.83 -9.56
CA ALA A 197 22.92 5.45 -9.67
C ALA A 197 22.41 4.74 -10.94
N ALA A 198 21.49 5.34 -11.68
CA ALA A 198 20.91 4.78 -12.92
C ALA A 198 21.62 5.29 -14.19
N ASP A 199 22.57 6.23 -14.10
CA ASP A 199 23.47 6.70 -15.15
C ASP A 199 24.72 5.83 -15.23
#